data_e536b6a714d428300330f192e67e0e37
#
_entry.id   e536b6a714d428300330f192e67e0e37
#
_cell.length_a   1.000
_cell.length_b   1.000
_cell.length_c   1.000
_cell.angle_alpha   90.00
_cell.angle_beta   90.00
_cell.angle_gamma   90.00
#
_symmetry.space_group_name_H-M   'P 1'
#
loop_
_entity.id
_entity.type
_entity.pdbx_description
1 polymer ?
#
loop_
_entity_poly.entity_id
_entity_poly.type
_entity_poly.pdbx_seq_one_letter_code
_entity_poly.pdbx_strand_id
1 'polypeptide(L)'
;MKARAERRRRLGWLPGSCLGLVVLVGLFAPLLANDVPLVASVGGQWTFPALADLFGEPPPGPGDLAWKQWWARLDPRGDDWALMPPWPYGPLETDASRFGAAPTLTHPLGNDDTGRDVLARIVHGASTAVAIGLPAVLAAALVGTLLGLWAGVAGGVADVLVLRLIEVFLCFPTLLFLLFSAAFFGSSSLGLTIVMASLFWIGFARIVRGEMLSLRERDFVLVARGLGVPTWRILLMHLLPQVAGQVGVTAAFCMASAVVAESTLSFLGIGPNAASSWGTMLRQGREHAATGAWHLWLAEEAVVGG
;
A
#
# COMPACT_ATOMS: atom_id res chain seq x y z
N MET A 1 -5.42 -38.35 -5.34
CA MET A 1 -5.99 -37.12 -5.94
C MET A 1 -6.41 -36.08 -4.89
N LYS A 2 -7.08 -36.43 -3.77
CA LYS A 2 -7.51 -35.48 -2.72
C LYS A 2 -6.36 -34.66 -2.08
N ALA A 3 -5.23 -35.29 -1.74
CA ALA A 3 -4.09 -34.59 -1.14
C ALA A 3 -3.43 -33.52 -2.07
N ARG A 4 -3.43 -33.74 -3.39
CA ARG A 4 -2.96 -32.74 -4.36
C ARG A 4 -3.93 -31.55 -4.51
N ALA A 5 -5.24 -31.80 -4.37
CA ALA A 5 -6.25 -30.74 -4.42
C ALA A 5 -6.22 -29.88 -3.16
N GLU A 6 -6.03 -30.48 -1.98
CA GLU A 6 -5.87 -29.75 -0.71
C GLU A 6 -4.56 -28.93 -0.66
N ARG A 7 -3.46 -29.45 -1.18
CA ARG A 7 -2.19 -28.72 -1.29
C ARG A 7 -2.32 -27.53 -2.24
N ARG A 8 -3.01 -27.66 -3.40
CA ARG A 8 -3.30 -26.54 -4.31
C ARG A 8 -4.22 -25.50 -3.66
N ARG A 9 -5.18 -25.92 -2.85
CA ARG A 9 -6.08 -25.02 -2.12
C ARG A 9 -5.32 -24.21 -1.06
N ARG A 10 -4.39 -24.84 -0.33
CA ARG A 10 -3.54 -24.17 0.66
C ARG A 10 -2.51 -23.22 0.02
N LEU A 11 -1.90 -23.60 -1.11
CA LEU A 11 -0.98 -22.71 -1.83
C LEU A 11 -1.68 -21.49 -2.48
N GLY A 12 -2.96 -21.60 -2.84
CA GLY A 12 -3.71 -20.52 -3.45
C GLY A 12 -4.01 -19.34 -2.51
N TRP A 13 -3.87 -19.53 -1.19
CA TRP A 13 -4.08 -18.46 -0.20
C TRP A 13 -2.80 -17.68 0.14
N LEU A 14 -1.62 -18.24 -0.14
CA LEU A 14 -0.33 -17.65 0.21
C LEU A 14 -0.11 -16.24 -0.41
N PRO A 15 -0.35 -16.00 -1.71
CA PRO A 15 -0.13 -14.67 -2.27
C PRO A 15 -1.07 -13.62 -1.68
N GLY A 16 -2.34 -14.00 -1.45
CA GLY A 16 -3.32 -13.10 -0.83
C GLY A 16 -2.99 -12.78 0.63
N SER A 17 -2.47 -13.76 1.38
CA SER A 17 -2.07 -13.53 2.77
C SER A 17 -0.81 -12.68 2.89
N CYS A 18 0.17 -12.83 2.00
CA CYS A 18 1.35 -11.97 1.95
C CYS A 18 0.98 -10.51 1.64
N LEU A 19 0.13 -10.29 0.64
CA LEU A 19 -0.34 -8.95 0.33
C LEU A 19 -1.17 -8.36 1.48
N GLY A 20 -2.05 -9.18 2.08
CA GLY A 20 -2.80 -8.77 3.27
C GLY A 20 -1.90 -8.38 4.44
N LEU A 21 -0.80 -9.12 4.65
CA LEU A 21 0.22 -8.78 5.65
C LEU A 21 0.89 -7.44 5.35
N VAL A 22 1.31 -7.20 4.10
CA VAL A 22 1.90 -5.91 3.69
C VAL A 22 0.93 -4.75 3.93
N VAL A 23 -0.34 -4.92 3.58
CA VAL A 23 -1.36 -3.90 3.83
C VAL A 23 -1.55 -3.65 5.32
N LEU A 24 -1.62 -4.71 6.13
CA LEU A 24 -1.74 -4.59 7.59
C LEU A 24 -0.52 -3.91 8.20
N VAL A 25 0.69 -4.36 7.85
CA VAL A 25 1.94 -3.73 8.32
C VAL A 25 1.98 -2.26 7.91
N GLY A 26 1.62 -1.94 6.67
CA GLY A 26 1.62 -0.56 6.17
C GLY A 26 0.61 0.35 6.90
N LEU A 27 -0.59 -0.16 7.19
CA LEU A 27 -1.61 0.59 7.94
C LEU A 27 -1.22 0.82 9.42
N PHE A 28 -0.55 -0.16 10.02
CA PHE A 28 -0.16 -0.11 11.43
C PHE A 28 1.32 0.23 11.64
N ALA A 29 2.05 0.64 10.61
CA ALA A 29 3.48 0.94 10.69
C ALA A 29 3.84 1.93 11.81
N PRO A 30 3.14 3.05 12.01
CA PRO A 30 3.43 3.98 13.10
C PRO A 30 3.23 3.40 14.51
N LEU A 31 2.42 2.34 14.63
CA LEU A 31 2.20 1.62 15.88
C LEU A 31 3.20 0.48 16.08
N LEU A 32 3.82 -0.01 15.01
CA LEU A 32 4.78 -1.11 15.04
C LEU A 32 6.21 -0.63 15.24
N ALA A 33 6.59 0.44 14.55
CA ALA A 33 7.94 0.99 14.56
C ALA A 33 7.87 2.53 14.59
N ASN A 34 8.23 3.12 15.72
CA ASN A 34 8.26 4.57 15.88
C ASN A 34 9.18 4.95 17.05
N ASP A 35 9.74 6.16 17.03
CA ASP A 35 10.54 6.75 18.09
C ASP A 35 9.68 7.53 19.12
N VAL A 36 8.37 7.62 18.88
CA VAL A 36 7.41 8.21 19.81
C VAL A 36 6.56 7.13 20.50
N PRO A 37 6.16 7.31 21.78
CA PRO A 37 5.35 6.34 22.50
C PRO A 37 3.93 6.22 21.94
N LEU A 38 3.35 5.01 22.05
CA LEU A 38 1.94 4.75 21.73
C LEU A 38 1.01 5.49 22.69
N VAL A 39 1.36 5.42 23.99
CA VAL A 39 0.66 6.08 25.08
C VAL A 39 1.69 6.57 26.08
N ALA A 40 1.51 7.77 26.60
CA ALA A 40 2.33 8.29 27.67
C ALA A 40 1.47 9.03 28.72
N SER A 41 1.89 8.97 29.96
CA SER A 41 1.39 9.82 31.04
C SER A 41 2.47 10.82 31.40
N VAL A 42 2.18 12.09 31.24
CA VAL A 42 3.09 13.20 31.53
C VAL A 42 2.40 14.15 32.50
N GLY A 43 2.92 14.28 33.72
CA GLY A 43 2.30 15.12 34.77
C GLY A 43 0.87 14.68 35.11
N GLY A 44 0.56 13.37 35.01
CA GLY A 44 -0.78 12.82 35.26
C GLY A 44 -1.77 12.98 34.08
N GLN A 45 -1.36 13.54 32.94
CA GLN A 45 -2.19 13.65 31.73
C GLN A 45 -1.83 12.56 30.74
N TRP A 46 -2.86 11.88 30.24
CA TRP A 46 -2.70 10.85 29.21
C TRP A 46 -2.58 11.48 27.83
N THR A 47 -1.55 11.11 27.10
CA THR A 47 -1.28 11.55 25.74
C THR A 47 -1.09 10.34 24.81
N PHE A 48 -1.42 10.53 23.54
CA PHE A 48 -1.30 9.50 22.51
C PHE A 48 -0.41 10.01 21.35
N PRO A 49 0.91 10.13 21.57
CA PRO A 49 1.80 10.79 20.61
C PRO A 49 1.84 10.08 19.24
N ALA A 50 1.85 8.74 19.22
CA ALA A 50 1.86 7.99 17.97
C ALA A 50 0.57 8.18 17.14
N LEU A 51 -0.59 8.43 17.76
CA LEU A 51 -1.81 8.78 17.05
C LEU A 51 -1.76 10.20 16.48
N ALA A 52 -1.21 11.16 17.22
CA ALA A 52 -1.03 12.53 16.75
C ALA A 52 -0.07 12.55 15.53
N ASP A 53 1.02 11.80 15.59
CA ASP A 53 1.97 11.63 14.48
C ASP A 53 1.32 11.05 13.23
N LEU A 54 0.37 10.12 13.37
CA LEU A 54 -0.39 9.53 12.26
C LEU A 54 -1.24 10.58 11.51
N PHE A 55 -1.72 11.63 12.21
CA PHE A 55 -2.49 12.72 11.61
C PHE A 55 -1.62 13.92 11.17
N GLY A 56 -0.29 13.77 11.24
CA GLY A 56 0.66 14.80 10.81
C GLY A 56 0.82 15.96 11.82
N GLU A 57 0.26 15.85 13.01
CA GLU A 57 0.52 16.77 14.11
C GLU A 57 1.85 16.40 14.78
N PRO A 58 2.71 17.37 15.10
CA PRO A 58 3.91 17.08 15.86
C PRO A 58 3.50 16.51 17.23
N PRO A 59 4.02 15.34 17.62
CA PRO A 59 3.67 14.76 18.92
C PRO A 59 4.10 15.72 20.02
N PRO A 60 3.20 16.02 20.99
CA PRO A 60 3.55 16.89 22.12
C PRO A 60 4.67 16.23 22.92
N GLY A 61 5.86 16.78 22.82
CA GLY A 61 7.01 16.33 23.61
C GLY A 61 6.95 16.91 25.02
N PRO A 62 7.47 16.22 26.04
CA PRO A 62 7.59 16.77 27.38
C PRO A 62 8.73 17.77 27.43
N GLY A 63 8.41 19.05 27.39
CA GLY A 63 9.37 20.14 27.29
C GLY A 63 10.13 20.14 25.96
N ASP A 64 11.43 20.47 25.95
CA ASP A 64 12.28 20.51 24.76
C ASP A 64 12.97 19.17 24.46
N LEU A 65 12.58 18.07 25.13
CA LEU A 65 13.21 16.75 24.94
C LEU A 65 12.50 15.93 23.88
N ALA A 66 13.27 15.22 23.05
CA ALA A 66 12.72 14.15 22.23
C ALA A 66 12.13 13.03 23.11
N TRP A 67 11.03 12.41 22.68
CA TRP A 67 10.31 11.36 23.43
C TRP A 67 11.22 10.24 23.95
N LYS A 68 12.15 9.78 23.12
CA LYS A 68 13.09 8.71 23.48
C LYS A 68 14.08 9.13 24.57
N GLN A 69 14.55 10.39 24.53
CA GLN A 69 15.42 10.95 25.57
C GLN A 69 14.67 11.13 26.89
N TRP A 70 13.41 11.58 26.83
CA TRP A 70 12.55 11.69 27.99
C TRP A 70 12.26 10.31 28.58
N TRP A 71 11.88 9.33 27.77
CA TRP A 71 11.65 7.94 28.20
C TRP A 71 12.86 7.33 28.89
N ALA A 72 14.06 7.56 28.36
CA ALA A 72 15.31 7.06 28.97
C ALA A 72 15.64 7.72 30.33
N ARG A 73 14.99 8.85 30.67
CA ARG A 73 15.18 9.60 31.94
C ARG A 73 14.03 9.42 32.90
N LEU A 74 13.03 8.62 32.56
CA LEU A 74 11.90 8.36 33.46
C LEU A 74 12.37 7.75 34.78
N ASP A 75 11.90 8.31 35.89
CA ASP A 75 12.09 7.71 37.20
C ASP A 75 11.12 6.52 37.35
N PRO A 76 11.60 5.31 37.59
CA PRO A 76 10.74 4.13 37.77
C PRO A 76 9.78 4.25 38.99
N ARG A 77 9.99 5.22 39.86
CA ARG A 77 9.17 5.52 41.04
C ARG A 77 8.24 6.72 40.85
N GLY A 78 8.33 7.41 39.70
CA GLY A 78 7.48 8.53 39.35
C GLY A 78 6.12 8.10 38.82
N ASP A 79 5.20 9.06 38.76
CA ASP A 79 3.85 8.87 38.18
C ASP A 79 3.85 8.91 36.65
N ASP A 80 4.96 9.34 36.05
CA ASP A 80 5.13 9.42 34.60
C ASP A 80 5.58 8.07 34.02
N TRP A 81 4.96 7.67 32.93
CA TRP A 81 5.31 6.45 32.23
C TRP A 81 5.01 6.55 30.73
N ALA A 82 5.63 5.69 29.93
CA ALA A 82 5.35 5.61 28.50
C ALA A 82 5.41 4.15 28.01
N LEU A 83 4.48 3.81 27.11
CA LEU A 83 4.46 2.57 26.39
C LEU A 83 5.02 2.81 24.98
N MET A 84 6.26 2.38 24.76
CA MET A 84 6.89 2.46 23.44
C MET A 84 6.32 1.40 22.48
N PRO A 85 6.38 1.64 21.16
CA PRO A 85 6.09 0.61 20.16
C PRO A 85 6.96 -0.65 20.33
N PRO A 86 6.53 -1.80 19.80
CA PRO A 86 7.34 -3.02 19.80
C PRO A 86 8.75 -2.81 19.23
N TRP A 87 8.89 -1.91 18.27
CA TRP A 87 10.14 -1.47 17.69
C TRP A 87 10.34 0.02 17.92
N PRO A 88 11.13 0.42 18.96
CA PRO A 88 11.21 1.82 19.40
C PRO A 88 12.22 2.65 18.57
N TYR A 89 12.16 2.50 17.23
CA TYR A 89 12.98 3.25 16.29
C TYR A 89 12.11 3.83 15.19
N GLY A 90 12.32 5.13 14.93
CA GLY A 90 11.63 5.84 13.85
C GLY A 90 12.33 5.66 12.49
N PRO A 91 11.58 5.81 11.38
CA PRO A 91 12.15 5.66 10.04
C PRO A 91 13.12 6.78 9.65
N LEU A 92 13.08 7.91 10.35
CA LEU A 92 13.90 9.11 10.12
C LEU A 92 14.92 9.34 11.25
N GLU A 93 14.83 8.58 12.31
CA GLU A 93 15.75 8.68 13.43
C GLU A 93 17.16 8.29 12.98
N THR A 94 18.13 9.20 13.12
CA THR A 94 19.52 9.00 12.72
C THR A 94 20.42 8.86 13.94
N ASP A 95 21.31 7.85 13.96
CA ASP A 95 22.35 7.69 14.95
C ASP A 95 23.73 7.81 14.28
N ALA A 96 24.37 8.97 14.48
CA ALA A 96 25.67 9.27 13.90
C ALA A 96 26.79 8.28 14.34
N SER A 97 26.61 7.56 15.44
CA SER A 97 27.55 6.54 15.91
C SER A 97 27.42 5.20 15.19
N ARG A 98 26.36 5.03 14.36
CA ARG A 98 25.97 3.76 13.75
C ARG A 98 25.85 3.80 12.23
N PHE A 99 26.57 4.68 11.56
CA PHE A 99 26.56 4.75 10.09
C PHE A 99 27.01 3.43 9.47
N GLY A 100 26.16 2.80 8.67
CA GLY A 100 26.44 1.52 8.02
C GLY A 100 26.72 0.37 8.98
N ALA A 101 26.25 0.44 10.23
CA ALA A 101 26.53 -0.58 11.23
C ALA A 101 25.87 -1.92 10.87
N ALA A 102 26.64 -3.00 11.03
CA ALA A 102 26.18 -4.36 10.79
C ALA A 102 25.04 -4.76 11.75
N PRO A 103 24.26 -5.79 11.41
CA PRO A 103 23.19 -6.32 12.25
C PRO A 103 23.62 -6.61 13.69
N THR A 104 22.79 -6.21 14.66
CA THR A 104 22.96 -6.44 16.09
C THR A 104 21.64 -6.90 16.72
N LEU A 105 21.65 -7.32 17.98
CA LEU A 105 20.42 -7.70 18.69
C LEU A 105 19.41 -6.54 18.82
N THR A 106 19.90 -5.30 18.88
CA THR A 106 19.06 -4.09 18.94
C THR A 106 18.66 -3.55 17.58
N HIS A 107 19.39 -3.92 16.52
CA HIS A 107 19.14 -3.56 15.13
C HIS A 107 19.33 -4.80 14.26
N PRO A 108 18.35 -5.71 14.16
CA PRO A 108 18.50 -7.02 13.53
C PRO A 108 18.91 -6.97 12.05
N LEU A 109 18.56 -5.91 11.35
CA LEU A 109 18.93 -5.67 9.95
C LEU A 109 20.02 -4.61 9.80
N GLY A 110 20.58 -4.13 10.91
CA GLY A 110 21.61 -3.08 10.90
C GLY A 110 21.05 -1.68 10.68
N ASN A 111 21.97 -0.75 10.40
CA ASN A 111 21.67 0.64 10.13
C ASN A 111 22.14 1.02 8.72
N ASP A 112 21.45 1.95 8.08
CA ASP A 112 21.83 2.45 6.77
C ASP A 112 23.04 3.40 6.80
N ASP A 113 23.41 3.94 5.65
CA ASP A 113 24.51 4.89 5.46
C ASP A 113 24.36 6.20 6.25
N THR A 114 23.16 6.51 6.70
CA THR A 114 22.85 7.69 7.52
C THR A 114 22.57 7.34 8.99
N GLY A 115 22.74 6.07 9.38
CA GLY A 115 22.54 5.60 10.75
C GLY A 115 21.08 5.31 11.11
N ARG A 116 20.15 5.27 10.13
CA ARG A 116 18.74 4.94 10.38
C ARG A 116 18.55 3.43 10.47
N ASP A 117 17.61 2.99 11.30
CA ASP A 117 17.29 1.58 11.45
C ASP A 117 16.61 0.99 10.19
N VAL A 118 17.22 -0.04 9.60
CA VAL A 118 16.73 -0.66 8.35
C VAL A 118 15.38 -1.34 8.56
N LEU A 119 15.13 -2.01 9.70
CA LEU A 119 13.85 -2.66 9.97
C LEU A 119 12.70 -1.64 10.10
N ALA A 120 12.93 -0.54 10.83
CA ALA A 120 11.94 0.55 10.92
C ALA A 120 11.61 1.12 9.53
N ARG A 121 12.61 1.30 8.68
CA ARG A 121 12.43 1.77 7.30
C ARG A 121 11.65 0.78 6.43
N ILE A 122 11.90 -0.53 6.56
CA ILE A 122 11.13 -1.56 5.84
C ILE A 122 9.65 -1.51 6.25
N VAL A 123 9.36 -1.41 7.55
CA VAL A 123 7.98 -1.29 8.06
C VAL A 123 7.29 -0.04 7.50
N HIS A 124 7.96 1.10 7.51
CA HIS A 124 7.41 2.35 6.98
C HIS A 124 7.39 2.40 5.44
N GLY A 125 8.23 1.63 4.75
CA GLY A 125 8.15 1.43 3.30
C GLY A 125 6.81 0.81 2.90
N ALA A 126 6.31 -0.15 3.68
CA ALA A 126 4.97 -0.69 3.49
C ALA A 126 3.88 0.39 3.67
N SER A 127 4.04 1.30 4.65
CA SER A 127 3.10 2.42 4.84
C SER A 127 3.06 3.35 3.63
N THR A 128 4.21 3.71 3.07
CA THR A 128 4.31 4.54 1.86
C THR A 128 3.61 3.87 0.67
N ALA A 129 3.88 2.58 0.44
CA ALA A 129 3.26 1.83 -0.65
C ALA A 129 1.74 1.70 -0.49
N VAL A 130 1.25 1.49 0.74
CA VAL A 130 -0.18 1.42 1.05
C VAL A 130 -0.85 2.78 0.94
N ALA A 131 -0.22 3.84 1.43
CA ALA A 131 -0.77 5.21 1.37
C ALA A 131 -1.01 5.69 -0.07
N ILE A 132 -0.22 5.21 -1.03
CA ILE A 132 -0.36 5.54 -2.46
C ILE A 132 -1.25 4.51 -3.16
N GLY A 133 -0.95 3.22 -2.96
CA GLY A 133 -1.60 2.13 -3.70
C GLY A 133 -3.05 1.91 -3.32
N LEU A 134 -3.39 1.96 -2.03
CA LEU A 134 -4.75 1.68 -1.58
C LEU A 134 -5.78 2.69 -2.12
N PRO A 135 -5.57 4.03 -2.00
CA PRO A 135 -6.49 5.00 -2.59
C PRO A 135 -6.56 4.88 -4.12
N ALA A 136 -5.43 4.60 -4.80
CA ALA A 136 -5.41 4.40 -6.25
C ALA A 136 -6.26 3.20 -6.67
N VAL A 137 -6.12 2.07 -5.98
CA VAL A 137 -6.89 0.85 -6.26
C VAL A 137 -8.37 1.04 -5.95
N LEU A 138 -8.72 1.70 -4.84
CA LEU A 138 -10.12 1.98 -4.48
C LEU A 138 -10.80 2.89 -5.51
N ALA A 139 -10.12 3.97 -5.93
CA ALA A 139 -10.63 4.86 -6.97
C ALA A 139 -10.79 4.13 -8.31
N ALA A 140 -9.78 3.35 -8.71
CA ALA A 140 -9.82 2.55 -9.92
C ALA A 140 -10.93 1.50 -9.90
N ALA A 141 -11.10 0.79 -8.77
CA ALA A 141 -12.17 -0.19 -8.58
C ALA A 141 -13.55 0.46 -8.69
N LEU A 142 -13.74 1.63 -8.07
CA LEU A 142 -15.00 2.36 -8.17
C LEU A 142 -15.30 2.77 -9.61
N VAL A 143 -14.39 3.51 -10.24
CA VAL A 143 -14.58 4.02 -11.62
C VAL A 143 -14.71 2.85 -12.62
N GLY A 144 -13.81 1.88 -12.57
CA GLY A 144 -13.80 0.75 -13.49
C GLY A 144 -15.05 -0.15 -13.32
N THR A 145 -15.46 -0.40 -12.08
CA THR A 145 -16.68 -1.17 -11.82
C THR A 145 -17.93 -0.43 -12.37
N LEU A 146 -18.06 0.87 -12.14
CA LEU A 146 -19.18 1.65 -12.64
C LEU A 146 -19.22 1.66 -14.17
N LEU A 147 -18.09 1.89 -14.82
CA LEU A 147 -17.99 1.87 -16.30
C LEU A 147 -18.25 0.47 -16.87
N GLY A 148 -17.71 -0.57 -16.24
CA GLY A 148 -17.94 -1.96 -16.63
C GLY A 148 -19.41 -2.39 -16.50
N LEU A 149 -20.05 -2.00 -15.40
CA LEU A 149 -21.48 -2.22 -15.18
C LEU A 149 -22.31 -1.49 -16.23
N TRP A 150 -22.02 -0.21 -16.46
CA TRP A 150 -22.74 0.59 -17.45
C TRP A 150 -22.61 -0.01 -18.86
N ALA A 151 -21.40 -0.35 -19.31
CA ALA A 151 -21.16 -0.97 -20.60
C ALA A 151 -21.86 -2.32 -20.74
N GLY A 152 -21.75 -3.18 -19.72
CA GLY A 152 -22.31 -4.54 -19.77
C GLY A 152 -23.83 -4.59 -19.72
N VAL A 153 -24.48 -3.65 -19.00
CA VAL A 153 -25.94 -3.62 -18.87
C VAL A 153 -26.59 -2.86 -20.02
N ALA A 154 -26.10 -1.67 -20.36
CA ALA A 154 -26.68 -0.85 -21.43
C ALA A 154 -26.40 -1.44 -22.82
N GLY A 155 -25.21 -2.02 -23.02
CA GLY A 155 -24.79 -2.55 -24.32
C GLY A 155 -24.69 -1.48 -25.41
N GLY A 156 -24.70 -1.91 -26.68
CA GLY A 156 -24.75 -0.99 -27.83
C GLY A 156 -23.69 0.10 -27.81
N VAL A 157 -24.10 1.37 -27.90
CA VAL A 157 -23.18 2.52 -27.95
C VAL A 157 -22.37 2.66 -26.67
N ALA A 158 -22.95 2.43 -25.49
CA ALA A 158 -22.25 2.53 -24.21
C ALA A 158 -21.08 1.54 -24.13
N ASP A 159 -21.31 0.32 -24.61
CA ASP A 159 -20.31 -0.73 -24.67
C ASP A 159 -19.17 -0.35 -25.59
N VAL A 160 -19.49 0.13 -26.79
CA VAL A 160 -18.49 0.59 -27.77
C VAL A 160 -17.67 1.76 -27.22
N LEU A 161 -18.30 2.73 -26.56
CA LEU A 161 -17.60 3.89 -26.00
C LEU A 161 -16.59 3.47 -24.91
N VAL A 162 -16.99 2.61 -23.98
CA VAL A 162 -16.09 2.13 -22.92
C VAL A 162 -14.94 1.32 -23.51
N LEU A 163 -15.20 0.46 -24.51
CA LEU A 163 -14.13 -0.27 -25.19
C LEU A 163 -13.14 0.66 -25.91
N ARG A 164 -13.64 1.67 -26.62
CA ARG A 164 -12.76 2.65 -27.28
C ARG A 164 -11.91 3.44 -26.29
N LEU A 165 -12.51 3.82 -25.15
CA LEU A 165 -11.76 4.47 -24.08
C LEU A 165 -10.64 3.56 -23.55
N ILE A 166 -10.94 2.28 -23.29
CA ILE A 166 -9.94 1.28 -22.88
C ILE A 166 -8.83 1.15 -23.92
N GLU A 167 -9.16 1.04 -25.20
CA GLU A 167 -8.19 0.92 -26.28
C GLU A 167 -7.22 2.13 -26.33
N VAL A 168 -7.75 3.35 -26.19
CA VAL A 168 -6.92 4.57 -26.15
C VAL A 168 -5.89 4.51 -25.02
N PHE A 169 -6.30 4.13 -23.82
CA PHE A 169 -5.36 4.02 -22.69
C PHE A 169 -4.33 2.89 -22.89
N LEU A 170 -4.72 1.77 -23.51
CA LEU A 170 -3.82 0.66 -23.79
C LEU A 170 -2.79 0.95 -24.91
N CYS A 171 -2.99 1.97 -25.73
CA CYS A 171 -1.99 2.41 -26.70
C CYS A 171 -0.72 2.94 -26.05
N PHE A 172 -0.78 3.39 -24.81
CA PHE A 172 0.36 3.91 -24.09
C PHE A 172 1.02 2.84 -23.21
N PRO A 173 2.33 2.59 -23.32
CA PRO A 173 3.04 1.72 -22.40
C PRO A 173 2.91 2.26 -20.96
N THR A 174 2.45 1.41 -20.03
CA THR A 174 2.18 1.78 -18.62
C THR A 174 3.36 2.50 -17.99
N LEU A 175 4.58 2.02 -18.23
CA LEU A 175 5.79 2.58 -17.65
C LEU A 175 6.06 4.01 -18.16
N LEU A 176 5.84 4.27 -19.45
CA LEU A 176 5.96 5.63 -19.99
C LEU A 176 4.92 6.57 -19.38
N PHE A 177 3.69 6.10 -19.18
CA PHE A 177 2.64 6.90 -18.57
C PHE A 177 2.99 7.27 -17.11
N LEU A 178 3.58 6.34 -16.36
CA LEU A 178 4.09 6.57 -15.01
C LEU A 178 5.26 7.58 -15.00
N LEU A 179 6.19 7.48 -15.97
CA LEU A 179 7.30 8.42 -16.10
C LEU A 179 6.82 9.84 -16.44
N PHE A 180 5.86 9.97 -17.36
CA PHE A 180 5.25 11.27 -17.68
C PHE A 180 4.54 11.87 -16.46
N SER A 181 3.92 11.05 -15.61
CA SER A 181 3.27 11.56 -14.41
C SER A 181 4.24 12.28 -13.48
N ALA A 182 5.45 11.74 -13.31
CA ALA A 182 6.48 12.39 -12.51
C ALA A 182 6.92 13.74 -13.09
N ALA A 183 6.93 13.88 -14.43
CA ALA A 183 7.24 15.14 -15.09
C ALA A 183 6.16 16.21 -14.90
N PHE A 184 4.87 15.81 -14.84
CA PHE A 184 3.75 16.74 -14.70
C PHE A 184 3.37 17.04 -13.24
N PHE A 185 3.38 16.02 -12.37
CA PHE A 185 2.93 16.15 -10.97
C PHE A 185 4.09 16.25 -10.00
N GLY A 186 5.34 16.16 -10.50
CA GLY A 186 6.53 16.11 -9.65
C GLY A 186 6.55 14.86 -8.75
N SER A 187 7.30 14.92 -7.66
CA SER A 187 7.41 13.85 -6.66
C SER A 187 6.24 13.85 -5.67
N SER A 188 5.01 14.08 -6.14
CA SER A 188 3.81 14.11 -5.30
C SER A 188 3.19 12.72 -5.15
N SER A 189 2.97 12.28 -3.92
CA SER A 189 2.23 11.03 -3.62
C SER A 189 0.82 11.06 -4.20
N LEU A 190 0.14 12.21 -4.13
CA LEU A 190 -1.19 12.39 -4.69
C LEU A 190 -1.17 12.27 -6.22
N GLY A 191 -0.18 12.90 -6.89
CA GLY A 191 -0.01 12.80 -8.33
C GLY A 191 0.16 11.36 -8.79
N LEU A 192 1.01 10.59 -8.12
CA LEU A 192 1.22 9.18 -8.41
C LEU A 192 -0.06 8.34 -8.17
N THR A 193 -0.79 8.60 -7.09
CA THR A 193 -2.08 7.96 -6.80
C THR A 193 -3.09 8.18 -7.93
N ILE A 194 -3.25 9.42 -8.42
CA ILE A 194 -4.17 9.76 -9.51
C ILE A 194 -3.79 9.02 -10.79
N VAL A 195 -2.50 9.00 -11.12
CA VAL A 195 -2.02 8.32 -12.33
C VAL A 195 -2.22 6.81 -12.24
N MET A 196 -1.91 6.17 -11.12
CA MET A 196 -2.18 4.75 -10.93
C MET A 196 -3.68 4.46 -11.04
N ALA A 197 -4.54 5.27 -10.41
CA ALA A 197 -5.98 5.12 -10.53
C ALA A 197 -6.45 5.22 -11.98
N SER A 198 -5.88 6.16 -12.76
CA SER A 198 -6.20 6.36 -14.17
C SER A 198 -5.75 5.24 -15.10
N LEU A 199 -4.88 4.34 -14.63
CA LEU A 199 -4.45 3.15 -15.37
C LEU A 199 -5.18 1.88 -14.91
N PHE A 200 -5.37 1.71 -13.61
CA PHE A 200 -5.90 0.46 -13.05
C PHE A 200 -7.40 0.26 -13.28
N TRP A 201 -8.18 1.34 -13.48
CA TRP A 201 -9.62 1.22 -13.78
C TRP A 201 -9.93 0.32 -14.97
N ILE A 202 -9.02 0.23 -15.94
CA ILE A 202 -9.16 -0.58 -17.16
C ILE A 202 -9.36 -2.06 -16.82
N GLY A 203 -8.55 -2.58 -15.90
CA GLY A 203 -8.64 -3.97 -15.44
C GLY A 203 -10.02 -4.28 -14.84
N PHE A 204 -10.51 -3.41 -13.96
CA PHE A 204 -11.82 -3.54 -13.35
C PHE A 204 -12.96 -3.43 -14.38
N ALA A 205 -12.90 -2.43 -15.27
CA ALA A 205 -13.92 -2.22 -16.27
C ALA A 205 -14.05 -3.44 -17.21
N ARG A 206 -12.93 -4.00 -17.66
CA ARG A 206 -12.93 -5.19 -18.54
C ARG A 206 -13.52 -6.43 -17.87
N ILE A 207 -13.11 -6.71 -16.64
CA ILE A 207 -13.59 -7.89 -15.90
C ILE A 207 -15.08 -7.74 -15.58
N VAL A 208 -15.50 -6.61 -15.02
CA VAL A 208 -16.90 -6.37 -14.67
C VAL A 208 -17.78 -6.37 -15.89
N ARG A 209 -17.36 -5.75 -17.01
CA ARG A 209 -18.08 -5.81 -18.27
C ARG A 209 -18.26 -7.25 -18.76
N GLY A 210 -17.19 -8.05 -18.75
CA GLY A 210 -17.25 -9.46 -19.20
C GLY A 210 -18.23 -10.29 -18.37
N GLU A 211 -18.19 -10.15 -17.05
CA GLU A 211 -19.15 -10.81 -16.15
C GLU A 211 -20.58 -10.34 -16.39
N MET A 212 -20.80 -9.03 -16.59
CA MET A 212 -22.13 -8.49 -16.85
C MET A 212 -22.75 -9.02 -18.14
N LEU A 213 -21.95 -9.16 -19.21
CA LEU A 213 -22.42 -9.75 -20.47
C LEU A 213 -22.87 -11.20 -20.28
N SER A 214 -22.16 -11.99 -19.45
CA SER A 214 -22.55 -13.35 -19.11
C SER A 214 -23.79 -13.43 -18.21
N LEU A 215 -23.84 -12.56 -17.19
CA LEU A 215 -24.89 -12.60 -16.17
C LEU A 215 -26.23 -12.07 -16.67
N ARG A 216 -26.26 -11.09 -17.59
CA ARG A 216 -27.50 -10.54 -18.12
C ARG A 216 -28.35 -11.54 -18.91
N GLU A 217 -27.74 -12.63 -19.40
CA GLU A 217 -28.40 -13.70 -20.17
C GLU A 217 -28.86 -14.87 -19.30
N ARG A 218 -28.62 -14.81 -17.98
CA ARG A 218 -29.05 -15.83 -17.02
C ARG A 218 -30.56 -15.80 -16.79
N ASP A 219 -31.16 -16.97 -16.63
CA ASP A 219 -32.60 -17.15 -16.46
C ASP A 219 -33.20 -16.29 -15.35
N PHE A 220 -32.52 -16.17 -14.21
CA PHE A 220 -33.02 -15.35 -13.09
C PHE A 220 -33.12 -13.86 -13.45
N VAL A 221 -32.25 -13.34 -14.32
CA VAL A 221 -32.29 -11.95 -14.79
C VAL A 221 -33.45 -11.76 -15.77
N LEU A 222 -33.64 -12.74 -16.67
CA LEU A 222 -34.73 -12.73 -17.65
C LEU A 222 -36.10 -12.80 -16.95
N VAL A 223 -36.25 -13.68 -15.97
CA VAL A 223 -37.43 -13.78 -15.13
C VAL A 223 -37.68 -12.48 -14.35
N ALA A 224 -36.67 -11.92 -13.71
CA ALA A 224 -36.82 -10.66 -12.96
C ALA A 224 -37.27 -9.49 -13.87
N ARG A 225 -36.71 -9.41 -15.10
CA ARG A 225 -37.16 -8.43 -16.12
C ARG A 225 -38.61 -8.67 -16.55
N GLY A 226 -38.96 -9.96 -16.78
CA GLY A 226 -40.34 -10.33 -17.14
C GLY A 226 -41.39 -9.98 -16.07
N LEU A 227 -40.98 -9.99 -14.80
CA LEU A 227 -41.79 -9.54 -13.65
C LEU A 227 -41.80 -8.02 -13.46
N GLY A 228 -41.16 -7.24 -14.33
CA GLY A 228 -41.12 -5.78 -14.26
C GLY A 228 -40.19 -5.20 -13.22
N VAL A 229 -39.25 -5.97 -12.69
CA VAL A 229 -38.24 -5.46 -11.73
C VAL A 229 -37.34 -4.44 -12.44
N PRO A 230 -37.19 -3.22 -11.91
CA PRO A 230 -36.39 -2.17 -12.55
C PRO A 230 -34.90 -2.58 -12.62
N THR A 231 -34.25 -2.27 -13.74
CA THR A 231 -32.87 -2.69 -14.06
C THR A 231 -31.87 -2.32 -12.98
N TRP A 232 -31.98 -1.14 -12.36
CA TRP A 232 -31.10 -0.70 -11.29
C TRP A 232 -31.16 -1.61 -10.04
N ARG A 233 -32.36 -2.15 -9.72
CA ARG A 233 -32.52 -3.08 -8.59
C ARG A 233 -31.92 -4.44 -8.90
N ILE A 234 -32.10 -4.95 -10.14
CA ILE A 234 -31.42 -6.18 -10.60
C ILE A 234 -29.90 -5.98 -10.50
N LEU A 235 -29.39 -4.82 -10.94
CA LEU A 235 -27.97 -4.50 -10.91
C LEU A 235 -27.40 -4.53 -9.49
N LEU A 236 -27.99 -3.75 -8.57
CA LEU A 236 -27.44 -3.59 -7.22
C LEU A 236 -27.64 -4.82 -6.33
N MET A 237 -28.81 -5.47 -6.40
CA MET A 237 -29.13 -6.57 -5.50
C MET A 237 -28.68 -7.94 -6.00
N HIS A 238 -28.58 -8.16 -7.31
CA HIS A 238 -28.31 -9.47 -7.87
C HIS A 238 -27.00 -9.55 -8.62
N LEU A 239 -26.66 -8.55 -9.44
CA LEU A 239 -25.48 -8.59 -10.29
C LEU A 239 -24.21 -8.12 -9.58
N LEU A 240 -24.25 -6.98 -8.92
CA LEU A 240 -23.11 -6.39 -8.23
C LEU A 240 -22.50 -7.32 -7.17
N PRO A 241 -23.26 -8.03 -6.31
CA PRO A 241 -22.68 -8.97 -5.37
C PRO A 241 -21.95 -10.15 -6.03
N GLN A 242 -22.41 -10.58 -7.22
CA GLN A 242 -21.78 -11.68 -7.93
C GLN A 242 -20.42 -11.30 -8.52
N VAL A 243 -20.23 -10.05 -8.95
CA VAL A 243 -18.93 -9.57 -9.46
C VAL A 243 -17.98 -9.12 -8.37
N ALA A 244 -18.46 -8.93 -7.13
CA ALA A 244 -17.64 -8.45 -6.03
C ALA A 244 -16.40 -9.34 -5.78
N GLY A 245 -16.53 -10.65 -5.94
CA GLY A 245 -15.41 -11.58 -5.84
C GLY A 245 -14.31 -11.32 -6.88
N GLN A 246 -14.69 -11.08 -8.13
CA GLN A 246 -13.75 -10.78 -9.23
C GLN A 246 -13.10 -9.40 -9.04
N VAL A 247 -13.89 -8.43 -8.58
CA VAL A 247 -13.39 -7.10 -8.23
C VAL A 247 -12.34 -7.21 -7.10
N GLY A 248 -12.61 -8.00 -6.07
CA GLY A 248 -11.66 -8.23 -4.97
C GLY A 248 -10.34 -8.87 -5.43
N VAL A 249 -10.40 -9.89 -6.28
CA VAL A 249 -9.19 -10.50 -6.85
C VAL A 249 -8.41 -9.50 -7.71
N THR A 250 -9.12 -8.73 -8.55
CA THR A 250 -8.49 -7.69 -9.37
C THR A 250 -7.85 -6.61 -8.51
N ALA A 251 -8.50 -6.20 -7.42
CA ALA A 251 -7.95 -5.23 -6.47
C ALA A 251 -6.64 -5.73 -5.84
N ALA A 252 -6.56 -7.01 -5.48
CA ALA A 252 -5.33 -7.60 -4.95
C ALA A 252 -4.17 -7.54 -5.98
N PHE A 253 -4.42 -7.88 -7.24
CA PHE A 253 -3.41 -7.76 -8.30
C PHE A 253 -3.01 -6.31 -8.57
N CYS A 254 -3.98 -5.39 -8.60
CA CYS A 254 -3.69 -3.96 -8.75
C CYS A 254 -2.88 -3.42 -7.57
N MET A 255 -3.16 -3.87 -6.34
CA MET A 255 -2.39 -3.45 -5.16
C MET A 255 -0.94 -3.94 -5.23
N ALA A 256 -0.69 -5.19 -5.61
CA ALA A 256 0.67 -5.69 -5.83
C ALA A 256 1.38 -4.89 -6.93
N SER A 257 0.69 -4.59 -8.04
CA SER A 257 1.24 -3.77 -9.12
C SER A 257 1.53 -2.33 -8.68
N ALA A 258 0.71 -1.76 -7.78
CA ALA A 258 0.94 -0.42 -7.23
C ALA A 258 2.20 -0.36 -6.37
N VAL A 259 2.43 -1.38 -5.53
CA VAL A 259 3.65 -1.50 -4.72
C VAL A 259 4.90 -1.54 -5.61
N VAL A 260 4.88 -2.39 -6.64
CA VAL A 260 6.00 -2.52 -7.59
C VAL A 260 6.22 -1.22 -8.36
N ALA A 261 5.15 -0.57 -8.83
CA ALA A 261 5.24 0.68 -9.59
C ALA A 261 5.80 1.83 -8.74
N GLU A 262 5.32 1.98 -7.49
CA GLU A 262 5.84 2.97 -6.54
C GLU A 262 7.34 2.72 -6.30
N SER A 263 7.71 1.49 -5.95
CA SER A 263 9.10 1.13 -5.66
C SER A 263 10.01 1.35 -6.88
N THR A 264 9.54 1.04 -8.09
CA THR A 264 10.29 1.27 -9.33
C THR A 264 10.54 2.75 -9.57
N LEU A 265 9.53 3.62 -9.41
CA LEU A 265 9.68 5.06 -9.59
C LEU A 265 10.58 5.67 -8.52
N SER A 266 10.45 5.25 -7.28
CA SER A 266 11.30 5.68 -6.18
C SER A 266 12.74 5.21 -6.34
N PHE A 267 12.97 4.00 -6.87
CA PHE A 267 14.30 3.50 -7.24
C PHE A 267 14.96 4.35 -8.35
N LEU A 268 14.18 4.78 -9.33
CA LEU A 268 14.66 5.68 -10.40
C LEU A 268 14.87 7.13 -9.93
N GLY A 269 14.51 7.46 -8.69
CA GLY A 269 14.65 8.79 -8.12
C GLY A 269 13.59 9.80 -8.56
N ILE A 270 12.52 9.32 -9.18
CA ILE A 270 11.38 10.12 -9.67
C ILE A 270 10.07 9.82 -8.94
N GLY A 271 10.11 8.94 -7.96
CA GLY A 271 8.98 8.64 -7.06
C GLY A 271 8.73 9.76 -6.05
N PRO A 272 7.70 9.60 -5.21
CA PRO A 272 7.44 10.50 -4.12
C PRO A 272 8.68 10.67 -3.22
N ASN A 273 8.90 11.89 -2.72
CA ASN A 273 9.96 12.16 -1.74
C ASN A 273 9.64 11.55 -0.37
N ALA A 274 9.24 10.28 -0.35
CA ALA A 274 9.05 9.53 0.87
C ALA A 274 10.43 9.07 1.36
N ALA A 275 10.81 9.54 2.52
CA ALA A 275 12.10 9.20 3.12
C ALA A 275 12.25 7.69 3.41
N SER A 276 11.12 6.97 3.47
CA SER A 276 11.06 5.53 3.71
C SER A 276 10.17 4.86 2.67
N SER A 277 10.67 4.74 1.43
CA SER A 277 10.11 3.89 0.38
C SER A 277 11.08 2.73 0.12
N TRP A 278 10.55 1.55 -0.17
CA TRP A 278 11.38 0.40 -0.55
C TRP A 278 12.23 0.70 -1.78
N GLY A 279 11.71 1.48 -2.74
CA GLY A 279 12.46 1.90 -3.91
C GLY A 279 13.65 2.82 -3.58
N THR A 280 13.48 3.76 -2.65
CA THR A 280 14.59 4.62 -2.20
C THR A 280 15.65 3.83 -1.45
N MET A 281 15.24 2.84 -0.63
CA MET A 281 16.14 1.93 0.07
C MET A 281 16.97 1.12 -0.94
N LEU A 282 16.32 0.47 -1.93
CA LEU A 282 17.00 -0.27 -3.00
C LEU A 282 18.02 0.59 -3.76
N ARG A 283 17.69 1.84 -4.05
CA ARG A 283 18.61 2.77 -4.70
C ARG A 283 19.85 3.02 -3.86
N GLN A 284 19.67 3.29 -2.57
CA GLN A 284 20.75 3.48 -1.61
C GLN A 284 21.60 2.20 -1.46
N GLY A 285 20.96 1.04 -1.29
CA GLY A 285 21.66 -0.24 -1.21
C GLY A 285 22.52 -0.54 -2.44
N ARG A 286 22.03 -0.21 -3.65
CA ARG A 286 22.80 -0.36 -4.89
C ARG A 286 24.08 0.49 -4.88
N GLU A 287 24.02 1.70 -4.36
CA GLU A 287 25.18 2.59 -4.27
C GLU A 287 26.27 2.01 -3.34
N HIS A 288 25.86 1.22 -2.33
CA HIS A 288 26.74 0.58 -1.35
C HIS A 288 27.12 -0.87 -1.68
N ALA A 289 26.49 -1.48 -2.70
CA ALA A 289 26.79 -2.88 -3.10
C ALA A 289 28.27 -3.11 -3.42
N ALA A 290 28.97 -2.10 -3.97
CA ALA A 290 30.38 -2.15 -4.28
C ALA A 290 31.29 -2.05 -3.04
N THR A 291 30.80 -1.62 -1.89
CA THR A 291 31.59 -1.41 -0.66
C THR A 291 31.60 -2.61 0.28
N GLY A 292 30.88 -3.69 -0.07
CA GLY A 292 30.80 -4.92 0.73
C GLY A 292 29.84 -4.87 1.91
N ALA A 293 29.04 -3.83 2.05
CA ALA A 293 27.99 -3.71 3.07
C ALA A 293 26.74 -4.54 2.67
N TRP A 294 26.93 -5.86 2.63
CA TRP A 294 25.92 -6.83 2.16
C TRP A 294 24.56 -6.73 2.89
N HIS A 295 24.56 -6.32 4.15
CA HIS A 295 23.35 -6.17 4.95
C HIS A 295 22.43 -5.03 4.47
N LEU A 296 23.01 -3.99 3.87
CA LEU A 296 22.26 -2.90 3.24
C LEU A 296 21.59 -3.36 1.95
N TRP A 297 22.24 -4.29 1.22
CA TRP A 297 21.76 -4.80 -0.06
C TRP A 297 20.76 -5.95 0.10
N LEU A 298 21.07 -6.97 0.92
CA LEU A 298 20.25 -8.17 1.05
C LEU A 298 18.94 -7.93 1.82
N ALA A 299 18.94 -7.07 2.84
CA ALA A 299 17.72 -6.77 3.59
C ALA A 299 16.68 -6.08 2.70
N GLU A 300 17.12 -5.32 1.72
CA GLU A 300 16.28 -4.58 0.79
C GLU A 300 15.77 -5.45 -0.36
N GLU A 301 16.59 -6.36 -0.92
CA GLU A 301 16.17 -7.31 -1.95
C GLU A 301 15.14 -8.34 -1.44
N ALA A 302 15.28 -8.80 -0.22
CA ALA A 302 14.38 -9.80 0.35
C ALA A 302 12.92 -9.30 0.48
N VAL A 303 12.72 -7.98 0.58
CA VAL A 303 11.38 -7.37 0.72
C VAL A 303 10.69 -7.16 -0.63
N VAL A 304 11.45 -6.90 -1.69
CA VAL A 304 10.91 -6.54 -3.02
C VAL A 304 10.93 -7.73 -3.99
N GLY A 305 11.83 -8.69 -3.77
CA GLY A 305 12.03 -9.86 -4.65
C GLY A 305 11.24 -11.11 -4.26
N GLY A 306 10.47 -11.11 -3.17
CA GLY A 306 9.57 -12.19 -2.74
C GLY A 306 8.15 -11.93 -3.15
#